data_a17702fd7cfab09ebfd9e88f07945ce7
#
_entry.id   a17702fd7cfab09ebfd9e88f07945ce7
#
_cell.length_a   1.000
_cell.length_b   1.000
_cell.length_c   1.000
_cell.angle_alpha   90.00
_cell.angle_beta   90.00
_cell.angle_gamma   90.00
#
_symmetry.space_group_name_H-M   'P 1'
#
loop_
_entity.id
_entity.type
_entity.pdbx_description
1 polymer ?
#
loop_
_entity_poly.entity_id
_entity_poly.type
_entity_poly.pdbx_seq_one_letter_code
_entity_poly.pdbx_strand_id
1 'polypeptide(L)'
;MLSYQHAYHAGNFADVQKHLTLFAVADYLLRKKSAITYVDSHAGRGLYPLATKETQRLQEYREGIAPLWQARQQLSDPLLSRWLTALNSAQPNADVLSHYPGSPWWLAKALRDHDQLRLFELHPGEHEHLSGQTLPKQARRVYGDGLQGLKQLVPVATPRMCVLVDPSYERKAEYQEVVDAVAYTLEKVRHAVLMIWYPLLPARHHETLLSGLEASGIRKIWHSELLLRAAGESVHGMYGSGMVVINPPWGLDEQLAAAMSQVTPLLGSDSHYRAKWLVGE
;
A
#
# COMPACT_ATOMS: atom_id res chain seq x y z
N MET A 1 -21.06 10.63 -2.84
CA MET A 1 -21.19 9.23 -3.32
C MET A 1 -19.77 8.79 -3.64
N LEU A 2 -19.28 7.72 -3.03
CA LEU A 2 -17.97 7.19 -3.35
C LEU A 2 -18.02 6.63 -4.77
N SER A 3 -17.17 7.11 -5.67
CA SER A 3 -17.13 6.69 -7.07
C SER A 3 -15.90 5.85 -7.39
N TYR A 4 -14.86 5.95 -6.58
CA TYR A 4 -13.61 5.23 -6.78
C TYR A 4 -13.79 3.72 -6.58
N GLN A 5 -13.35 2.96 -7.55
CA GLN A 5 -13.28 1.50 -7.49
C GLN A 5 -11.87 1.09 -7.96
N HIS A 6 -11.10 0.52 -7.04
CA HIS A 6 -9.71 0.16 -7.32
C HIS A 6 -9.55 -0.88 -8.44
N ALA A 7 -10.59 -1.66 -8.73
CA ALA A 7 -10.58 -2.67 -9.81
C ALA A 7 -10.21 -2.10 -11.19
N TYR A 8 -10.48 -0.82 -11.45
CA TYR A 8 -10.06 -0.17 -12.70
C TYR A 8 -8.53 0.03 -12.79
N HIS A 9 -7.86 0.13 -11.65
CA HIS A 9 -6.46 0.51 -11.50
C HIS A 9 -5.56 -0.63 -11.00
N ALA A 10 -6.16 -1.78 -10.68
CA ALA A 10 -5.46 -2.89 -10.03
C ALA A 10 -4.19 -3.32 -10.80
N GLY A 11 -3.08 -3.40 -10.09
CA GLY A 11 -1.79 -3.80 -10.63
C GLY A 11 -1.03 -2.69 -11.36
N ASN A 12 -1.43 -1.44 -11.25
CA ASN A 12 -0.69 -0.32 -11.81
C ASN A 12 0.66 -0.10 -11.09
N PHE A 13 1.44 0.86 -11.55
CA PHE A 13 2.75 1.17 -10.98
C PHE A 13 2.69 1.61 -9.50
N ALA A 14 1.61 2.29 -9.11
CA ALA A 14 1.40 2.72 -7.73
C ALA A 14 1.15 1.52 -6.81
N ASP A 15 0.40 0.55 -7.26
CA ASP A 15 0.21 -0.73 -6.58
C ASP A 15 1.52 -1.50 -6.44
N VAL A 16 2.39 -1.48 -7.45
CA VAL A 16 3.72 -2.10 -7.37
C VAL A 16 4.52 -1.49 -6.23
N GLN A 17 4.63 -0.17 -6.15
CA GLN A 17 5.35 0.51 -5.07
C GLN A 17 4.71 0.24 -3.70
N LYS A 18 3.39 0.40 -3.60
CA LYS A 18 2.63 0.23 -2.36
C LYS A 18 2.76 -1.19 -1.80
N HIS A 19 2.51 -2.19 -2.64
CA HIS A 19 2.51 -3.58 -2.18
C HIS A 19 3.92 -4.14 -1.98
N LEU A 20 4.93 -3.68 -2.71
CA LEU A 20 6.32 -4.01 -2.41
C LEU A 20 6.76 -3.42 -1.06
N THR A 21 6.37 -2.17 -0.77
CA THR A 21 6.63 -1.53 0.54
C THR A 21 5.90 -2.28 1.67
N LEU A 22 4.62 -2.61 1.47
CA LEU A 22 3.82 -3.39 2.43
C LEU A 22 4.46 -4.75 2.71
N PHE A 23 4.88 -5.45 1.66
CA PHE A 23 5.54 -6.75 1.78
C PHE A 23 6.87 -6.65 2.54
N ALA A 24 7.71 -5.66 2.24
CA ALA A 24 8.99 -5.44 2.93
C ALA A 24 8.79 -5.17 4.43
N VAL A 25 7.83 -4.32 4.78
CA VAL A 25 7.48 -4.01 6.17
C VAL A 25 6.96 -5.25 6.89
N ALA A 26 6.02 -5.98 6.31
CA ALA A 26 5.44 -7.18 6.89
C ALA A 26 6.52 -8.28 7.10
N ASP A 27 7.36 -8.53 6.10
CA ASP A 27 8.47 -9.49 6.17
C ASP A 27 9.43 -9.19 7.33
N TYR A 28 9.78 -7.91 7.51
CA TYR A 28 10.61 -7.49 8.64
C TYR A 28 9.91 -7.71 9.98
N LEU A 29 8.65 -7.34 10.10
CA LEU A 29 7.89 -7.46 11.34
C LEU A 29 7.71 -8.92 11.77
N LEU A 30 7.63 -9.85 10.82
CA LEU A 30 7.52 -11.28 11.07
C LEU A 30 8.77 -11.91 11.69
N ARG A 31 9.93 -11.25 11.65
CA ARG A 31 11.17 -11.73 12.29
C ARG A 31 11.03 -11.83 13.81
N LYS A 32 10.14 -11.06 14.42
CA LYS A 32 9.83 -11.14 15.87
C LYS A 32 8.58 -11.98 16.11
N LYS A 33 8.63 -12.84 17.14
CA LYS A 33 7.52 -13.76 17.49
C LYS A 33 6.31 -13.09 18.12
N SER A 34 6.46 -11.88 18.71
CA SER A 34 5.35 -11.19 19.38
C SER A 34 4.20 -10.88 18.40
N ALA A 35 2.97 -10.92 18.91
CA ALA A 35 1.76 -10.70 18.11
C ALA A 35 1.68 -9.29 17.54
N ILE A 36 1.03 -9.19 16.38
CA ILE A 36 0.82 -7.93 15.63
C ILE A 36 -0.67 -7.78 15.35
N THR A 37 -1.20 -6.57 15.50
CA THR A 37 -2.46 -6.18 14.87
C THR A 37 -2.12 -5.45 13.57
N TYR A 38 -2.51 -6.04 12.44
CA TYR A 38 -2.50 -5.39 11.14
C TYR A 38 -3.83 -4.68 10.90
N VAL A 39 -3.77 -3.49 10.34
CA VAL A 39 -4.95 -2.71 9.96
C VAL A 39 -4.78 -2.22 8.52
N ASP A 40 -5.82 -2.42 7.73
CA ASP A 40 -5.96 -1.86 6.40
C ASP A 40 -7.20 -0.96 6.40
N SER A 41 -6.98 0.34 6.24
CA SER A 41 -8.06 1.32 6.37
C SER A 41 -8.93 1.44 5.12
N HIS A 42 -8.45 0.97 3.96
CA HIS A 42 -9.14 1.04 2.67
C HIS A 42 -8.85 -0.22 1.87
N ALA A 43 -9.50 -1.32 2.26
CA ALA A 43 -9.10 -2.67 1.89
C ALA A 43 -9.39 -3.05 0.42
N GLY A 44 -10.38 -2.45 -0.23
CA GLY A 44 -10.79 -2.87 -1.56
C GLY A 44 -11.30 -4.32 -1.61
N ARG A 45 -11.17 -4.97 -2.75
CA ARG A 45 -11.69 -6.36 -2.99
C ARG A 45 -10.80 -7.48 -2.45
N GLY A 46 -9.55 -7.19 -2.16
CA GLY A 46 -8.56 -8.19 -1.74
C GLY A 46 -7.85 -8.93 -2.87
N LEU A 47 -8.55 -9.47 -3.86
CA LEU A 47 -7.98 -10.09 -5.05
C LEU A 47 -8.72 -9.62 -6.30
N TYR A 48 -7.97 -9.20 -7.31
CA TYR A 48 -8.48 -8.60 -8.54
C TYR A 48 -8.20 -9.50 -9.75
N PRO A 49 -9.22 -10.20 -10.32
CA PRO A 49 -9.04 -10.89 -11.58
C PRO A 49 -8.81 -9.87 -12.71
N LEU A 50 -7.69 -9.97 -13.44
CA LEU A 50 -7.33 -9.00 -14.47
C LEU A 50 -8.22 -9.05 -15.72
N ALA A 51 -9.00 -10.11 -15.88
CA ALA A 51 -9.94 -10.28 -17.00
C ALA A 51 -11.30 -9.60 -16.77
N THR A 52 -11.55 -8.96 -15.63
CA THR A 52 -12.82 -8.27 -15.37
C THR A 52 -13.02 -7.06 -16.27
N LYS A 53 -14.28 -6.67 -16.48
CA LYS A 53 -14.62 -5.52 -17.34
C LYS A 53 -13.99 -4.22 -16.83
N GLU A 54 -13.96 -4.04 -15.50
CA GLU A 54 -13.36 -2.89 -14.84
C GLU A 54 -11.88 -2.80 -15.16
N THR A 55 -11.11 -3.84 -14.88
CA THR A 55 -9.65 -3.86 -15.12
C THR A 55 -9.32 -3.76 -16.60
N GLN A 56 -10.12 -4.39 -17.47
CA GLN A 56 -9.91 -4.34 -18.93
C GLN A 56 -10.24 -2.97 -19.55
N ARG A 57 -10.95 -2.11 -18.85
CA ARG A 57 -11.29 -0.77 -19.34
C ARG A 57 -10.07 0.14 -19.41
N LEU A 58 -9.21 0.14 -18.40
CA LEU A 58 -7.99 0.97 -18.35
C LEU A 58 -6.71 0.17 -18.58
N GLN A 59 -6.67 -1.09 -18.20
CA GLN A 59 -5.55 -2.02 -18.38
C GLN A 59 -4.22 -1.52 -17.80
N GLU A 60 -4.26 -0.69 -16.75
CA GLU A 60 -3.07 -0.07 -16.15
C GLU A 60 -2.03 -1.09 -15.64
N TYR A 61 -2.46 -2.33 -15.35
CA TYR A 61 -1.52 -3.41 -15.00
C TYR A 61 -0.50 -3.72 -16.09
N ARG A 62 -0.78 -3.36 -17.36
CA ARG A 62 0.15 -3.58 -18.49
C ARG A 62 1.38 -2.70 -18.42
N GLU A 63 1.25 -1.52 -17.80
CA GLU A 63 2.34 -0.57 -17.54
C GLU A 63 2.77 -0.58 -16.06
N GLY A 64 2.27 -1.52 -15.29
CA GLY A 64 2.57 -1.74 -13.89
C GLY A 64 3.22 -3.09 -13.64
N ILE A 65 2.42 -4.05 -13.14
CA ILE A 65 2.93 -5.36 -12.74
C ILE A 65 3.32 -6.27 -13.92
N ALA A 66 2.72 -6.12 -15.10
CA ALA A 66 2.97 -7.05 -16.20
C ALA A 66 4.43 -7.05 -16.70
N PRO A 67 5.13 -5.90 -16.89
CA PRO A 67 6.56 -5.90 -17.22
C PRO A 67 7.43 -6.61 -16.19
N LEU A 68 7.14 -6.43 -14.89
CA LEU A 68 7.86 -7.10 -13.82
C LEU A 68 7.62 -8.62 -13.84
N TRP A 69 6.38 -9.02 -14.08
CA TRP A 69 6.03 -10.43 -14.22
C TRP A 69 6.76 -11.10 -15.38
N GLN A 70 6.84 -10.43 -16.53
CA GLN A 70 7.57 -10.93 -17.70
C GLN A 70 9.07 -11.06 -17.42
N ALA A 71 9.67 -10.09 -16.73
CA ALA A 71 11.08 -10.05 -16.39
C ALA A 71 11.44 -10.85 -15.12
N ARG A 72 10.48 -11.47 -14.41
CA ARG A 72 10.64 -12.02 -13.05
C ARG A 72 11.81 -12.96 -12.85
N GLN A 73 12.20 -13.68 -13.90
CA GLN A 73 13.33 -14.62 -13.87
C GLN A 73 14.69 -13.91 -14.00
N GLN A 74 14.71 -12.67 -14.45
CA GLN A 74 15.91 -11.86 -14.66
C GLN A 74 16.17 -10.90 -13.49
N LEU A 75 15.16 -10.69 -12.62
CA LEU A 75 15.23 -9.81 -11.48
C LEU A 75 15.95 -10.52 -10.31
N SER A 76 17.08 -10.00 -9.90
CA SER A 76 17.99 -10.61 -8.94
C SER A 76 17.91 -10.04 -7.52
N ASP A 77 17.22 -8.91 -7.32
CA ASP A 77 17.05 -8.34 -5.99
C ASP A 77 16.29 -9.30 -5.06
N PRO A 78 16.81 -9.59 -3.85
CA PRO A 78 16.22 -10.59 -2.96
C PRO A 78 14.82 -10.24 -2.46
N LEU A 79 14.51 -8.96 -2.22
CA LEU A 79 13.18 -8.53 -1.80
C LEU A 79 12.19 -8.70 -2.95
N LEU A 80 12.57 -8.23 -4.13
CA LEU A 80 11.75 -8.29 -5.34
C LEU A 80 11.48 -9.74 -5.76
N SER A 81 12.49 -10.63 -5.71
CA SER A 81 12.32 -12.05 -5.98
C SER A 81 11.33 -12.73 -5.05
N ARG A 82 11.40 -12.46 -3.73
CA ARG A 82 10.45 -13.01 -2.76
C ARG A 82 9.04 -12.45 -2.95
N TRP A 83 8.92 -11.16 -3.25
CA TRP A 83 7.63 -10.53 -3.53
C TRP A 83 6.97 -11.12 -4.76
N LEU A 84 7.70 -11.29 -5.88
CA LEU A 84 7.20 -11.90 -7.12
C LEU A 84 6.88 -13.40 -6.95
N THR A 85 7.65 -14.13 -6.15
CA THR A 85 7.33 -15.51 -5.76
C THR A 85 6.03 -15.58 -4.98
N ALA A 86 5.82 -14.65 -4.05
CA ALA A 86 4.57 -14.56 -3.30
C ALA A 86 3.39 -14.19 -4.22
N LEU A 87 3.57 -13.25 -5.14
CA LEU A 87 2.58 -12.88 -6.16
C LEU A 87 2.21 -14.06 -7.05
N ASN A 88 3.20 -14.89 -7.42
CA ASN A 88 2.97 -16.11 -8.19
C ASN A 88 2.02 -17.07 -7.46
N SER A 89 2.07 -17.15 -6.14
CA SER A 89 1.16 -17.99 -5.36
C SER A 89 -0.31 -17.52 -5.34
N ALA A 90 -0.58 -16.32 -5.83
CA ALA A 90 -1.94 -15.81 -6.04
C ALA A 90 -2.52 -16.23 -7.41
N GLN A 91 -1.70 -16.82 -8.28
CA GLN A 91 -2.13 -17.22 -9.62
C GLN A 91 -2.67 -18.65 -9.62
N PRO A 92 -3.84 -18.90 -10.24
CA PRO A 92 -4.32 -20.27 -10.48
C PRO A 92 -3.38 -21.08 -11.36
N ASN A 93 -2.69 -20.43 -12.31
CA ASN A 93 -1.64 -20.99 -13.14
C ASN A 93 -0.39 -20.13 -12.99
N ALA A 94 0.69 -20.71 -12.50
CA ALA A 94 1.96 -20.04 -12.22
C ALA A 94 2.61 -19.34 -13.42
N ASP A 95 2.27 -19.75 -14.65
CA ASP A 95 2.83 -19.16 -15.87
C ASP A 95 2.03 -17.98 -16.40
N VAL A 96 0.85 -17.73 -15.84
CA VAL A 96 -0.09 -16.71 -16.34
C VAL A 96 -0.41 -15.68 -15.27
N LEU A 97 -0.10 -14.42 -15.53
CA LEU A 97 -0.56 -13.31 -14.70
C LEU A 97 -2.05 -13.06 -14.97
N SER A 98 -2.91 -13.62 -14.16
CA SER A 98 -4.37 -13.55 -14.29
C SER A 98 -5.06 -12.81 -13.14
N HIS A 99 -4.39 -12.67 -12.00
CA HIS A 99 -4.91 -12.01 -10.81
C HIS A 99 -3.86 -11.06 -10.23
N TYR A 100 -4.35 -9.96 -9.67
CA TYR A 100 -3.50 -9.06 -8.89
C TYR A 100 -3.97 -9.04 -7.42
N PRO A 101 -3.08 -9.38 -6.45
CA PRO A 101 -3.42 -9.36 -5.04
C PRO A 101 -3.40 -7.92 -4.49
N GLY A 102 -4.49 -7.49 -3.87
CA GLY A 102 -4.58 -6.26 -3.10
C GLY A 102 -4.00 -6.41 -1.69
N SER A 103 -3.95 -5.31 -0.96
CA SER A 103 -3.41 -5.25 0.40
C SER A 103 -4.01 -6.28 1.37
N PRO A 104 -5.34 -6.60 1.36
CA PRO A 104 -5.88 -7.64 2.23
C PRO A 104 -5.28 -9.02 1.99
N TRP A 105 -4.98 -9.35 0.74
CA TRP A 105 -4.36 -10.63 0.41
C TRP A 105 -2.93 -10.70 0.94
N TRP A 106 -2.14 -9.63 0.77
CA TRP A 106 -0.77 -9.57 1.27
C TRP A 106 -0.71 -9.67 2.79
N LEU A 107 -1.60 -8.95 3.49
CA LEU A 107 -1.69 -8.99 4.94
C LEU A 107 -2.21 -10.34 5.46
N ALA A 108 -3.20 -10.94 4.80
CA ALA A 108 -3.71 -12.26 5.16
C ALA A 108 -2.66 -13.35 4.99
N LYS A 109 -1.81 -13.25 3.95
CA LYS A 109 -0.69 -14.17 3.72
C LYS A 109 0.40 -14.06 4.80
N ALA A 110 0.60 -12.88 5.36
CA ALA A 110 1.56 -12.62 6.43
C ALA A 110 1.02 -13.00 7.83
N LEU A 111 -0.28 -13.25 7.97
CA LEU A 111 -0.97 -13.40 9.26
C LEU A 111 -0.66 -14.75 9.90
N ARG A 112 -0.18 -14.73 11.15
CA ARG A 112 0.06 -15.90 12.00
C ARG A 112 -1.13 -16.14 12.92
N ASP A 113 -1.22 -17.31 13.53
CA ASP A 113 -2.36 -17.71 14.39
C ASP A 113 -2.63 -16.77 15.58
N HIS A 114 -1.60 -16.11 16.10
CA HIS A 114 -1.68 -15.18 17.22
C HIS A 114 -1.74 -13.70 16.81
N ASP A 115 -1.69 -13.41 15.51
CA ASP A 115 -1.85 -12.06 14.96
C ASP A 115 -3.34 -11.73 14.75
N GLN A 116 -3.63 -10.46 14.49
CA GLN A 116 -4.96 -9.98 14.16
C GLN A 116 -4.91 -9.14 12.89
N LEU A 117 -5.98 -9.19 12.09
CA LEU A 117 -6.16 -8.35 10.91
C LEU A 117 -7.51 -7.66 10.96
N ARG A 118 -7.53 -6.35 10.69
CA ARG A 118 -8.73 -5.52 10.57
C ARG A 118 -8.73 -4.87 9.20
N LEU A 119 -9.75 -5.16 8.43
CA LEU A 119 -9.94 -4.68 7.05
C LEU A 119 -11.17 -3.79 7.02
N PHE A 120 -10.97 -2.51 6.79
CA PHE A 120 -12.07 -1.55 6.66
C PHE A 120 -12.30 -1.27 5.18
N GLU A 121 -13.58 -1.26 4.79
CA GLU A 121 -13.99 -0.89 3.44
C GLU A 121 -15.35 -0.18 3.50
N LEU A 122 -15.39 1.03 2.98
CA LEU A 122 -16.58 1.87 3.03
C LEU A 122 -17.45 1.73 1.77
N HIS A 123 -16.84 1.42 0.61
CA HIS A 123 -17.60 1.25 -0.63
C HIS A 123 -18.36 -0.07 -0.60
N PRO A 124 -19.73 -0.07 -0.73
CA PRO A 124 -20.53 -1.28 -0.54
C PRO A 124 -20.18 -2.41 -1.51
N GLY A 125 -19.95 -2.09 -2.79
CA GLY A 125 -19.60 -3.10 -3.79
C GLY A 125 -18.19 -3.70 -3.57
N GLU A 126 -17.20 -2.90 -3.16
CA GLU A 126 -15.88 -3.42 -2.82
C GLU A 126 -15.93 -4.29 -1.56
N HIS A 127 -16.70 -3.87 -0.55
CA HIS A 127 -16.90 -4.65 0.67
C HIS A 127 -17.62 -5.98 0.39
N GLU A 128 -18.59 -6.02 -0.52
CA GLU A 128 -19.26 -7.26 -0.93
C GLU A 128 -18.25 -8.24 -1.54
N HIS A 129 -17.41 -7.78 -2.49
CA HIS A 129 -16.33 -8.58 -3.05
C HIS A 129 -15.34 -9.07 -1.98
N LEU A 130 -14.92 -8.18 -1.07
CA LEU A 130 -14.05 -8.54 0.04
C LEU A 130 -14.67 -9.58 0.95
N SER A 131 -15.97 -9.50 1.17
CA SER A 131 -16.73 -10.46 1.99
C SER A 131 -16.76 -11.86 1.38
N GLY A 132 -16.70 -11.96 0.07
CA GLY A 132 -16.59 -13.23 -0.67
C GLY A 132 -15.19 -13.87 -0.64
N GLN A 133 -14.16 -13.15 -0.19
CA GLN A 133 -12.80 -13.69 -0.13
C GLN A 133 -12.62 -14.68 1.03
N THR A 134 -11.91 -15.77 0.80
CA THR A 134 -11.49 -16.68 1.90
C THR A 134 -10.32 -16.06 2.64
N LEU A 135 -10.50 -15.74 3.91
CA LEU A 135 -9.47 -15.15 4.78
C LEU A 135 -9.27 -15.99 6.04
N PRO A 136 -8.08 -15.93 6.67
CA PRO A 136 -7.83 -16.56 7.96
C PRO A 136 -8.86 -16.11 9.02
N LYS A 137 -9.16 -16.97 10.01
CA LYS A 137 -10.14 -16.71 11.08
C LYS A 137 -9.83 -15.47 11.94
N GLN A 138 -8.56 -15.04 11.98
CA GLN A 138 -8.09 -13.86 12.71
C GLN A 138 -8.34 -12.55 11.95
N ALA A 139 -8.71 -12.63 10.67
CA ALA A 139 -9.06 -11.48 9.84
C ALA A 139 -10.54 -11.11 10.04
N ARG A 140 -10.79 -9.84 10.31
CA ARG A 140 -12.14 -9.28 10.41
C ARG A 140 -12.34 -8.17 9.39
N ARG A 141 -13.41 -8.27 8.64
CA ARG A 141 -13.89 -7.24 7.71
C ARG A 141 -14.85 -6.33 8.44
N VAL A 142 -14.72 -5.04 8.20
CA VAL A 142 -15.58 -4.01 8.79
C VAL A 142 -16.11 -3.14 7.66
N TYR A 143 -17.42 -3.13 7.49
CA TYR A 143 -18.07 -2.16 6.60
C TYR A 143 -18.13 -0.81 7.29
N GLY A 144 -17.30 0.13 6.86
CA GLY A 144 -17.22 1.45 7.49
C GLY A 144 -15.98 2.25 7.11
N ASP A 145 -15.95 3.48 7.56
CA ASP A 145 -14.85 4.41 7.38
C ASP A 145 -13.60 3.93 8.13
N GLY A 146 -12.52 3.71 7.38
CA GLY A 146 -11.29 3.15 7.93
C GLY A 146 -10.49 4.11 8.81
N LEU A 147 -10.54 5.42 8.57
CA LEU A 147 -9.87 6.40 9.42
C LEU A 147 -10.58 6.52 10.78
N GLN A 148 -11.90 6.54 10.77
CA GLN A 148 -12.69 6.51 12.01
C GLN A 148 -12.53 5.17 12.73
N GLY A 149 -12.58 4.06 12.00
CA GLY A 149 -12.36 2.73 12.54
C GLY A 149 -10.97 2.57 13.18
N LEU A 150 -9.94 3.13 12.58
CA LEU A 150 -8.59 3.16 13.13
C LEU A 150 -8.54 3.90 14.49
N LYS A 151 -9.16 5.09 14.57
CA LYS A 151 -9.24 5.87 15.81
C LYS A 151 -9.99 5.12 16.93
N GLN A 152 -11.04 4.37 16.58
CA GLN A 152 -11.83 3.57 17.55
C GLN A 152 -11.10 2.29 17.99
N LEU A 153 -10.22 1.75 17.14
CA LEU A 153 -9.51 0.51 17.40
C LEU A 153 -8.36 0.67 18.42
N VAL A 154 -7.75 1.85 18.48
CA VAL A 154 -6.57 2.08 19.33
C VAL A 154 -6.96 2.47 20.78
N PRO A 155 -6.23 1.97 21.80
CA PRO A 155 -5.08 1.09 21.71
C PRO A 155 -5.47 -0.37 21.41
N VAL A 156 -4.59 -1.07 20.67
CA VAL A 156 -4.79 -2.49 20.35
C VAL A 156 -4.27 -3.40 21.48
N ALA A 157 -4.83 -4.61 21.58
CA ALA A 157 -4.42 -5.58 22.62
C ALA A 157 -3.06 -6.25 22.33
N THR A 158 -2.62 -6.28 21.07
CA THR A 158 -1.32 -6.88 20.72
C THR A 158 -0.17 -5.92 20.99
N PRO A 159 1.04 -6.43 21.32
CA PRO A 159 2.19 -5.57 21.62
C PRO A 159 2.75 -4.82 20.42
N ARG A 160 2.30 -5.11 19.19
CA ARG A 160 2.74 -4.44 17.97
C ARG A 160 1.56 -4.12 17.07
N MET A 161 1.69 -3.06 16.30
CA MET A 161 0.68 -2.60 15.34
C MET A 161 1.35 -2.20 14.03
N CYS A 162 0.71 -2.55 12.91
CA CYS A 162 1.10 -2.16 11.57
C CYS A 162 -0.15 -1.71 10.81
N VAL A 163 -0.12 -0.53 10.22
CA VAL A 163 -1.28 0.08 9.57
C VAL A 163 -0.93 0.45 8.14
N LEU A 164 -1.81 0.13 7.20
CA LEU A 164 -1.82 0.71 5.86
C LEU A 164 -2.99 1.70 5.76
N VAL A 165 -2.69 2.92 5.33
CA VAL A 165 -3.66 3.99 5.05
C VAL A 165 -3.58 4.30 3.56
N ASP A 166 -4.64 3.96 2.82
CA ASP A 166 -4.66 3.99 1.36
C ASP A 166 -5.98 4.57 0.82
N PRO A 167 -6.35 5.82 1.20
CA PRO A 167 -7.60 6.42 0.73
C PRO A 167 -7.52 6.78 -0.76
N SER A 168 -8.67 6.93 -1.38
CA SER A 168 -8.77 7.32 -2.79
C SER A 168 -8.40 8.78 -3.07
N TYR A 169 -8.39 9.63 -2.02
CA TYR A 169 -8.17 11.08 -2.12
C TYR A 169 -9.14 11.79 -3.09
N GLU A 170 -10.36 11.26 -3.23
CA GLU A 170 -11.43 11.93 -4.00
C GLU A 170 -11.80 13.28 -3.37
N ARG A 171 -11.70 13.38 -2.04
CA ARG A 171 -11.95 14.59 -1.28
C ARG A 171 -10.64 15.22 -0.82
N LYS A 172 -10.45 16.52 -1.08
CA LYS A 172 -9.26 17.25 -0.61
C LYS A 172 -9.05 17.18 0.91
N ALA A 173 -10.14 17.09 1.68
CA ALA A 173 -10.08 16.98 3.13
C ALA A 173 -9.39 15.70 3.61
N GLU A 174 -9.39 14.63 2.81
CA GLU A 174 -8.78 13.34 3.18
C GLU A 174 -7.29 13.46 3.48
N TYR A 175 -6.56 14.37 2.82
CA TYR A 175 -5.15 14.60 3.11
C TYR A 175 -4.92 15.04 4.56
N GLN A 176 -5.76 15.94 5.09
CA GLN A 176 -5.69 16.37 6.49
C GLN A 176 -6.29 15.33 7.44
N GLU A 177 -7.39 14.69 7.07
CA GLU A 177 -8.03 13.64 7.86
C GLU A 177 -7.06 12.47 8.13
N VAL A 178 -6.18 12.14 7.16
CA VAL A 178 -5.12 11.15 7.32
C VAL A 178 -4.09 11.62 8.35
N VAL A 179 -3.61 12.87 8.27
CA VAL A 179 -2.67 13.43 9.27
C VAL A 179 -3.24 13.30 10.67
N ASP A 180 -4.51 13.68 10.85
CA ASP A 180 -5.20 13.66 12.15
C ASP A 180 -5.37 12.23 12.69
N ALA A 181 -5.70 11.27 11.80
CA ALA A 181 -5.85 9.87 12.18
C ALA A 181 -4.51 9.24 12.57
N VAL A 182 -3.45 9.56 11.84
CA VAL A 182 -2.09 9.11 12.09
C VAL A 182 -1.56 9.67 13.42
N ALA A 183 -1.71 10.98 13.64
CA ALA A 183 -1.29 11.63 14.88
C ALA A 183 -2.01 11.03 16.10
N TYR A 184 -3.33 10.86 16.01
CA TYR A 184 -4.12 10.23 17.07
C TYR A 184 -3.67 8.78 17.34
N THR A 185 -3.40 8.02 16.29
CA THR A 185 -2.94 6.62 16.42
C THR A 185 -1.60 6.54 17.15
N LEU A 186 -0.65 7.40 16.78
CA LEU A 186 0.69 7.42 17.39
C LEU A 186 0.69 7.98 18.81
N GLU A 187 -0.24 8.85 19.17
CA GLU A 187 -0.44 9.26 20.56
C GLU A 187 -0.78 8.05 21.45
N LYS A 188 -1.60 7.12 20.95
CA LYS A 188 -2.04 5.91 21.68
C LYS A 188 -1.08 4.73 21.54
N VAL A 189 -0.42 4.58 20.39
CA VAL A 189 0.48 3.46 20.06
C VAL A 189 1.75 4.00 19.40
N ARG A 190 2.65 4.60 20.18
CA ARG A 190 3.85 5.32 19.69
C ARG A 190 4.76 4.52 18.76
N HIS A 191 4.79 3.20 18.92
CA HIS A 191 5.66 2.30 18.16
C HIS A 191 4.95 1.62 16.99
N ALA A 192 3.72 2.04 16.67
CA ALA A 192 3.04 1.54 15.48
C ALA A 192 3.83 1.89 14.22
N VAL A 193 3.93 0.93 13.30
CA VAL A 193 4.44 1.17 11.95
C VAL A 193 3.26 1.57 11.09
N LEU A 194 3.29 2.79 10.54
CA LEU A 194 2.23 3.26 9.67
C LEU A 194 2.79 3.48 8.27
N MET A 195 2.08 2.94 7.29
CA MET A 195 2.33 3.16 5.87
C MET A 195 1.17 3.96 5.30
N ILE A 196 1.47 5.04 4.59
CA ILE A 196 0.47 5.94 4.00
C ILE A 196 0.80 6.07 2.52
N TRP A 197 -0.12 5.65 1.68
CA TRP A 197 -0.02 5.90 0.25
C TRP A 197 -0.59 7.28 -0.10
N TYR A 198 -0.06 7.91 -1.15
CA TYR A 198 -0.62 9.13 -1.74
C TYR A 198 -0.30 9.24 -3.24
N PRO A 199 -1.23 9.81 -4.05
CA PRO A 199 -1.00 10.04 -5.47
C PRO A 199 -0.20 11.33 -5.70
N LEU A 200 0.68 11.32 -6.70
CA LEU A 200 1.28 12.53 -7.25
C LEU A 200 0.43 13.03 -8.41
N LEU A 201 -0.32 14.09 -8.16
CA LEU A 201 -1.22 14.73 -9.12
C LEU A 201 -0.77 16.15 -9.42
N PRO A 202 -1.08 16.71 -10.61
CA PRO A 202 -0.74 18.10 -10.95
C PRO A 202 -1.23 19.13 -9.93
N ALA A 203 -2.37 18.87 -9.29
CA ALA A 203 -2.93 19.74 -8.24
C ALA A 203 -2.13 19.77 -6.93
N ARG A 204 -1.12 18.89 -6.75
CA ARG A 204 -0.16 18.83 -5.64
C ARG A 204 -0.78 18.78 -4.23
N HIS A 205 -2.00 18.28 -4.09
CA HIS A 205 -2.67 18.22 -2.78
C HIS A 205 -1.93 17.33 -1.75
N HIS A 206 -1.09 16.40 -2.22
CA HIS A 206 -0.21 15.61 -1.35
C HIS A 206 0.72 16.45 -0.48
N GLU A 207 1.02 17.71 -0.87
CA GLU A 207 1.83 18.63 -0.05
C GLU A 207 1.15 18.97 1.29
N THR A 208 -0.20 18.98 1.33
CA THR A 208 -0.96 19.16 2.59
C THR A 208 -0.67 17.97 3.54
N LEU A 209 -0.64 16.74 3.01
CA LEU A 209 -0.31 15.56 3.81
C LEU A 209 1.13 15.64 4.34
N LEU A 210 2.11 15.89 3.45
CA LEU A 210 3.52 15.88 3.83
C LEU A 210 3.85 17.00 4.82
N SER A 211 3.40 18.24 4.55
CA SER A 211 3.61 19.38 5.46
C SER A 211 2.87 19.19 6.80
N GLY A 212 1.67 18.61 6.78
CA GLY A 212 0.93 18.26 7.99
C GLY A 212 1.68 17.24 8.86
N LEU A 213 2.26 16.23 8.25
CA LEU A 213 3.10 15.24 8.96
C LEU A 213 4.39 15.87 9.50
N GLU A 214 5.06 16.73 8.74
CA GLU A 214 6.25 17.47 9.21
C GLU A 214 5.94 18.36 10.42
N ALA A 215 4.80 19.06 10.40
CA ALA A 215 4.36 19.96 11.46
C ALA A 215 3.78 19.24 12.69
N SER A 216 3.46 17.95 12.60
CA SER A 216 2.75 17.19 13.64
C SER A 216 3.59 16.87 14.89
N GLY A 217 4.90 17.08 14.86
CA GLY A 217 5.82 16.66 15.92
C GLY A 217 6.15 15.17 15.91
N ILE A 218 5.60 14.38 14.99
CA ILE A 218 5.93 12.97 14.80
C ILE A 218 7.38 12.87 14.29
N ARG A 219 8.12 11.89 14.82
CA ARG A 219 9.50 11.61 14.42
C ARG A 219 9.56 10.35 13.58
N LYS A 220 10.72 10.09 12.97
CA LYS A 220 11.00 8.88 12.17
C LYS A 220 10.02 8.73 11.01
N ILE A 221 9.88 9.77 10.22
CA ILE A 221 9.06 9.78 9.00
C ILE A 221 9.99 9.66 7.80
N TRP A 222 9.91 8.55 7.11
CA TRP A 222 10.58 8.32 5.83
C TRP A 222 9.54 8.32 4.72
N HIS A 223 9.87 8.87 3.55
CA HIS A 223 9.01 8.77 2.40
C HIS A 223 9.78 8.46 1.11
N SER A 224 9.08 7.86 0.16
CA SER A 224 9.57 7.56 -1.17
C SER A 224 8.54 7.89 -2.23
N GLU A 225 9.01 8.22 -3.41
CA GLU A 225 8.17 8.52 -4.57
C GLU A 225 8.68 7.78 -5.80
N LEU A 226 7.76 7.19 -6.53
CA LEU A 226 7.95 6.59 -7.84
C LEU A 226 7.28 7.50 -8.87
N LEU A 227 8.06 8.11 -9.75
CA LEU A 227 7.59 8.97 -10.80
C LEU A 227 7.71 8.24 -12.13
N LEU A 228 6.66 8.27 -12.96
CA LEU A 228 6.68 7.74 -14.33
C LEU A 228 7.15 8.78 -15.34
N ARG A 229 6.94 10.06 -15.02
CA ARG A 229 7.27 11.21 -15.87
C ARG A 229 7.43 12.44 -15.01
N ALA A 230 8.07 13.46 -15.56
CA ALA A 230 8.19 14.75 -14.89
C ALA A 230 6.81 15.39 -14.63
N ALA A 231 6.66 16.08 -13.52
CA ALA A 231 5.51 16.91 -13.26
C ALA A 231 5.45 18.04 -14.30
N GLY A 232 4.26 18.31 -14.88
CA GLY A 232 4.06 19.39 -15.84
C GLY A 232 2.59 19.75 -15.98
N GLU A 233 2.30 20.96 -16.43
CA GLU A 233 0.92 21.47 -16.60
C GLU A 233 0.11 20.68 -17.63
N SER A 234 0.79 20.06 -18.61
CA SER A 234 0.16 19.22 -19.64
C SER A 234 -0.13 17.79 -19.18
N VAL A 235 0.26 17.43 -17.96
CA VAL A 235 0.05 16.07 -17.41
C VAL A 235 -1.38 15.94 -16.90
N HIS A 236 -2.15 15.06 -17.50
CA HIS A 236 -3.46 14.66 -16.98
C HIS A 236 -3.33 13.37 -16.16
N GLY A 237 -4.02 13.32 -15.01
CA GLY A 237 -4.01 12.16 -14.12
C GLY A 237 -2.77 12.06 -13.23
N MET A 238 -2.55 10.87 -12.69
CA MET A 238 -1.46 10.57 -11.78
C MET A 238 -0.14 10.41 -12.55
N TYR A 239 0.89 11.20 -12.20
CA TYR A 239 2.21 11.12 -12.81
C TYR A 239 3.23 10.37 -11.95
N GLY A 240 2.86 10.06 -10.72
CA GLY A 240 3.68 9.35 -9.77
C GLY A 240 2.89 8.89 -8.55
N SER A 241 3.53 8.17 -7.70
CA SER A 241 2.99 7.55 -6.49
C SER A 241 3.95 7.77 -5.33
N GLY A 242 3.45 8.02 -4.14
CA GLY A 242 4.23 8.20 -2.94
C GLY A 242 3.83 7.26 -1.82
N MET A 243 4.82 6.87 -1.01
CA MET A 243 4.64 6.14 0.24
C MET A 243 5.34 6.87 1.38
N VAL A 244 4.62 7.13 2.46
CA VAL A 244 5.20 7.51 3.74
C VAL A 244 5.24 6.29 4.65
N VAL A 245 6.36 6.09 5.34
CA VAL A 245 6.46 5.08 6.40
C VAL A 245 6.92 5.76 7.70
N ILE A 246 6.10 5.65 8.73
CA ILE A 246 6.41 6.16 10.07
C ILE A 246 6.88 4.98 10.93
N ASN A 247 7.92 5.18 11.71
CA ASN A 247 8.66 4.14 12.42
C ASN A 247 9.12 3.01 11.45
N PRO A 248 9.78 3.33 10.33
CA PRO A 248 10.16 2.33 9.36
C PRO A 248 11.06 1.27 9.99
N PRO A 249 10.94 0.00 9.55
CA PRO A 249 11.92 -1.03 9.87
C PRO A 249 13.35 -0.62 9.50
N TRP A 250 14.32 -1.09 10.27
CA TRP A 250 15.73 -0.86 9.97
C TRP A 250 16.11 -1.41 8.58
N GLY A 251 16.78 -0.59 7.77
CA GLY A 251 17.24 -0.94 6.43
C GLY A 251 16.13 -1.03 5.39
N LEU A 252 14.91 -0.57 5.68
CA LEU A 252 13.80 -0.54 4.72
C LEU A 252 14.14 0.34 3.51
N ASP A 253 14.74 1.49 3.75
CA ASP A 253 15.14 2.47 2.75
C ASP A 253 16.15 1.87 1.75
N GLU A 254 17.20 1.21 2.23
CA GLU A 254 18.19 0.54 1.40
C GLU A 254 17.58 -0.62 0.60
N GLN A 255 16.73 -1.45 1.25
CA GLN A 255 16.07 -2.56 0.59
C GLN A 255 15.14 -2.11 -0.53
N LEU A 256 14.33 -1.07 -0.28
CA LEU A 256 13.43 -0.54 -1.31
C LEU A 256 14.20 0.17 -2.42
N ALA A 257 15.26 0.91 -2.11
CA ALA A 257 16.11 1.53 -3.14
C ALA A 257 16.73 0.49 -4.07
N ALA A 258 17.27 -0.61 -3.52
CA ALA A 258 17.82 -1.72 -4.30
C ALA A 258 16.77 -2.38 -5.20
N ALA A 259 15.60 -2.73 -4.64
CA ALA A 259 14.52 -3.34 -5.41
C ALA A 259 13.99 -2.39 -6.50
N MET A 260 13.76 -1.12 -6.17
CA MET A 260 13.23 -0.13 -7.10
C MET A 260 14.21 0.23 -8.22
N SER A 261 15.52 0.05 -8.02
CA SER A 261 16.51 0.22 -9.09
C SER A 261 16.31 -0.79 -10.25
N GLN A 262 15.75 -1.97 -9.96
CA GLN A 262 15.37 -2.97 -10.97
C GLN A 262 13.95 -2.79 -11.49
N VAL A 263 13.07 -2.16 -10.72
CA VAL A 263 11.67 -1.91 -11.10
C VAL A 263 11.54 -0.74 -12.07
N THR A 264 12.17 0.41 -11.76
CA THR A 264 11.99 1.64 -12.53
C THR A 264 12.28 1.49 -14.03
N PRO A 265 13.37 0.82 -14.48
CA PRO A 265 13.63 0.68 -15.92
C PRO A 265 12.54 -0.10 -16.68
N LEU A 266 11.76 -0.93 -15.98
CA LEU A 266 10.68 -1.72 -16.56
C LEU A 266 9.37 -0.93 -16.70
N LEU A 267 9.23 0.19 -15.98
CA LEU A 267 8.03 1.02 -15.99
C LEU A 267 8.09 2.18 -17.00
N GLY A 268 9.25 2.38 -17.62
CA GLY A 268 9.46 3.41 -18.65
C GLY A 268 10.78 4.13 -18.52
N SER A 269 11.27 4.71 -19.65
CA SER A 269 12.58 5.39 -19.70
C SER A 269 12.69 6.60 -18.76
N ASP A 270 11.58 7.29 -18.51
CA ASP A 270 11.54 8.51 -17.71
C ASP A 270 11.21 8.22 -16.24
N SER A 271 10.93 6.95 -15.92
CA SER A 271 10.58 6.58 -14.56
C SER A 271 11.78 6.61 -13.65
N HIS A 272 11.59 7.12 -12.44
CA HIS A 272 12.62 7.17 -11.42
C HIS A 272 12.03 7.06 -10.03
N TYR A 273 12.84 6.53 -9.13
CA TYR A 273 12.52 6.40 -7.71
C TYR A 273 13.39 7.34 -6.89
N ARG A 274 12.77 8.04 -5.94
CA ARG A 274 13.48 8.88 -4.97
C ARG A 274 12.94 8.65 -3.57
N ALA A 275 13.80 8.76 -2.58
CA ALA A 275 13.42 8.59 -1.18
C ALA A 275 14.25 9.49 -0.29
N LYS A 276 13.66 9.93 0.82
CA LYS A 276 14.35 10.73 1.85
C LYS A 276 13.65 10.60 3.20
N TRP A 277 14.34 10.94 4.24
CA TRP A 277 13.75 11.20 5.53
C TRP A 277 13.04 12.56 5.49
N LEU A 278 11.72 12.56 5.77
CA LEU A 278 10.94 13.77 5.93
C LEU A 278 11.20 14.37 7.30
N VAL A 279 11.23 13.53 8.35
CA VAL A 279 11.62 13.89 9.71
C VAL A 279 12.50 12.77 10.26
N GLY A 280 13.69 13.09 10.72
CA GLY A 280 14.62 12.15 11.32
C GLY A 280 14.21 11.66 12.72
N GLU A 281 15.15 10.98 13.39
CA GLU A 281 14.98 10.49 14.76
C GLU A 281 14.83 11.60 15.80
#